data_b273d5411dad7e4de7ae6cd18c26b115
#
_entry.id   b273d5411dad7e4de7ae6cd18c26b115
#
_cell.length_a   1.000
_cell.length_b   1.000
_cell.length_c   1.000
_cell.angle_alpha   90.00
_cell.angle_beta   90.00
_cell.angle_gamma   90.00
#
_symmetry.space_group_name_H-M   'P 1'
#
loop_
_entity.id
_entity.type
_entity.pdbx_description
1 polymer ?
#
loop_
_entity_poly.entity_id
_entity_poly.type
_entity_poly.pdbx_seq_one_letter_code
_entity_poly.pdbx_strand_id
1 'polypeptide(L)'
;MVVVAGVGPRAAGMPELQLAINPSSRALSAMCVLVTDGRVSYQHEGLSIAHVVPEAFDGGGLAAIRTADWIYLDLSKGEFQVVAQTNRHRGYKALQPKELANRPDRRKRINELERRRHEFLPSFRVVLDQLSNAETGVSPTAKAD
;
A
#
# COMPACT_ATOMS: atom_id res chain seq x y z
N MET A 1 -6.82 8.74 7.86
CA MET A 1 -6.02 7.59 7.37
C MET A 1 -4.91 8.10 6.46
N VAL A 2 -3.73 7.54 6.56
CA VAL A 2 -2.58 7.77 5.68
C VAL A 2 -2.29 6.48 4.93
N VAL A 3 -2.17 6.54 3.60
CA VAL A 3 -1.83 5.39 2.76
C VAL A 3 -0.47 5.62 2.13
N VAL A 4 0.47 4.70 2.38
CA VAL A 4 1.82 4.69 1.78
C VAL A 4 1.92 3.44 0.92
N ALA A 5 1.89 3.63 -0.39
CA ALA A 5 1.85 2.55 -1.36
C ALA A 5 3.11 2.52 -2.23
N GLY A 6 3.53 1.33 -2.66
CA GLY A 6 4.69 1.11 -3.50
C GLY A 6 6.01 1.08 -2.74
N VAL A 7 5.96 0.58 -1.52
CA VAL A 7 7.13 0.31 -0.67
C VAL A 7 7.24 -1.19 -0.31
N GLY A 8 6.47 -2.01 -1.00
CA GLY A 8 6.52 -3.47 -0.88
C GLY A 8 7.83 -4.07 -1.39
N PRO A 9 7.98 -5.41 -1.25
CA PRO A 9 9.21 -6.12 -1.59
C PRO A 9 9.68 -5.87 -3.02
N ARG A 10 8.79 -6.01 -3.98
CA ARG A 10 9.12 -5.91 -5.40
C ARG A 10 9.29 -4.48 -5.90
N ALA A 11 8.59 -3.54 -5.27
CA ALA A 11 8.71 -2.12 -5.62
C ALA A 11 10.02 -1.51 -5.10
N ALA A 12 10.35 -1.74 -3.84
CA ALA A 12 11.42 -1.01 -3.15
C ALA A 12 12.25 -1.86 -2.18
N GLY A 13 12.10 -3.20 -2.16
CA GLY A 13 12.80 -4.08 -1.24
C GLY A 13 12.29 -3.99 0.20
N MET A 14 11.06 -3.49 0.38
CA MET A 14 10.39 -3.38 1.67
C MET A 14 11.19 -2.59 2.73
N PRO A 15 11.61 -1.35 2.41
CA PRO A 15 12.30 -0.51 3.38
C PRO A 15 11.41 -0.29 4.60
N GLU A 16 12.04 -0.13 5.75
CA GLU A 16 11.34 0.21 6.96
C GLU A 16 10.80 1.65 6.89
N LEU A 17 9.49 1.80 7.01
CA LEU A 17 8.87 3.11 7.09
C LEU A 17 9.06 3.66 8.50
N GLN A 18 9.94 4.65 8.61
CA GLN A 18 10.02 5.50 9.78
C GLN A 18 9.14 6.72 9.52
N LEU A 19 7.99 6.74 10.11
CA LEU A 19 7.25 7.99 10.22
C LEU A 19 7.97 8.83 11.26
N ALA A 20 8.75 9.81 10.79
CA ALA A 20 9.36 10.80 11.66
C ALA A 20 8.24 11.58 12.35
N ILE A 21 7.90 11.14 13.55
CA ILE A 21 6.87 11.78 14.35
C ILE A 21 7.55 12.92 15.10
N ASN A 22 7.25 14.13 14.67
CA ASN A 22 7.50 15.30 15.49
C ASN A 22 6.72 15.11 16.82
N PRO A 23 7.34 15.27 17.99
CA PRO A 23 6.63 15.18 19.28
C PRO A 23 5.34 15.99 19.35
N SER A 24 5.27 17.12 18.63
CA SER A 24 4.07 17.93 18.49
C SER A 24 2.94 17.25 17.69
N SER A 25 3.23 16.23 16.92
CA SER A 25 2.25 15.46 16.11
C SER A 25 1.91 14.10 16.68
N ARG A 26 2.41 13.79 17.89
CA ARG A 26 2.21 12.50 18.55
C ARG A 26 0.72 12.16 18.72
N ALA A 27 -0.07 13.13 19.19
CA ALA A 27 -1.51 12.98 19.32
C ALA A 27 -2.20 12.73 17.96
N LEU A 28 -1.74 13.41 16.90
CA LEU A 28 -2.25 13.19 15.55
C LEU A 28 -1.89 11.80 15.01
N SER A 29 -0.67 11.35 15.28
CA SER A 29 -0.22 10.02 14.90
C SER A 29 -1.05 8.93 15.56
N ALA A 30 -1.34 9.05 16.85
CA ALA A 30 -2.18 8.10 17.59
C ALA A 30 -3.61 8.02 17.03
N MET A 31 -4.10 9.10 16.42
CA MET A 31 -5.44 9.18 15.81
C MET A 31 -5.47 8.76 14.33
N CYS A 32 -4.32 8.54 13.70
CA CYS A 32 -4.23 8.16 12.30
C CYS A 32 -4.12 6.65 12.14
N VAL A 33 -4.83 6.11 11.17
CA VAL A 33 -4.59 4.76 10.65
C VAL A 33 -3.55 4.85 9.54
N LEU A 34 -2.47 4.09 9.65
CA LEU A 34 -1.48 3.91 8.59
C LEU A 34 -1.76 2.62 7.83
N VAL A 35 -1.79 2.71 6.49
CA VAL A 35 -1.96 1.53 5.62
C VAL A 35 -0.84 1.50 4.60
N THR A 36 -0.16 0.37 4.45
CA THR A 36 0.98 0.24 3.53
C THR A 36 1.19 -1.20 3.05
N ASP A 37 1.77 -1.34 1.86
CA ASP A 37 2.32 -2.60 1.34
C ASP A 37 3.76 -2.87 1.81
N GLY A 38 4.37 -1.90 2.51
CA GLY A 38 5.66 -2.04 3.17
C GLY A 38 5.54 -2.51 4.62
N ARG A 39 6.64 -2.41 5.35
CA ARG A 39 6.71 -2.65 6.79
C ARG A 39 6.79 -1.34 7.57
N VAL A 40 6.33 -1.35 8.80
CA VAL A 40 6.31 -0.18 9.69
C VAL A 40 7.23 -0.44 10.87
N SER A 41 8.03 0.55 11.23
CA SER A 41 8.78 0.49 12.47
C SER A 41 7.88 0.70 13.68
N TYR A 42 8.33 0.25 14.80
CA TYR A 42 7.72 0.30 16.13
C TYR A 42 7.29 1.72 16.60
N GLN A 43 7.68 2.79 15.91
CA GLN A 43 7.43 4.17 16.35
C GLN A 43 6.05 4.76 15.97
N HIS A 44 5.16 3.99 15.35
CA HIS A 44 3.81 4.46 15.07
C HIS A 44 2.88 4.11 16.23
N GLU A 45 2.30 5.12 16.87
CA GLU A 45 1.43 4.94 18.04
C GLU A 45 -0.03 4.62 17.67
N GLY A 46 -0.43 4.82 16.40
CA GLY A 46 -1.77 4.54 15.89
C GLY A 46 -1.92 3.12 15.35
N LEU A 47 -3.11 2.84 14.84
CA LEU A 47 -3.37 1.59 14.12
C LEU A 47 -2.54 1.53 12.84
N SER A 48 -1.78 0.44 12.66
CA SER A 48 -1.01 0.17 11.44
C SER A 48 -1.52 -1.10 10.76
N ILE A 49 -1.80 -0.99 9.47
CA ILE A 49 -2.09 -2.11 8.58
C ILE A 49 -0.95 -2.17 7.57
N ALA A 50 0.01 -3.04 7.86
CA ALA A 50 1.21 -3.23 7.04
C ALA A 50 1.11 -4.52 6.21
N HIS A 51 2.05 -4.70 5.27
CA HIS A 51 2.15 -5.88 4.41
C HIS A 51 0.88 -6.15 3.60
N VAL A 52 0.21 -5.09 3.15
CA VAL A 52 -1.02 -5.23 2.33
C VAL A 52 -0.68 -5.87 0.99
N VAL A 53 -1.39 -6.95 0.68
CA VAL A 53 -1.21 -7.72 -0.56
C VAL A 53 -2.52 -7.78 -1.37
N PRO A 54 -2.43 -7.86 -2.70
CA PRO A 54 -1.23 -7.68 -3.52
C PRO A 54 -0.65 -6.27 -3.35
N GLU A 55 0.69 -6.14 -3.43
CA GLU A 55 1.34 -4.83 -3.31
C GLU A 55 0.98 -3.89 -4.49
N ALA A 56 1.15 -2.59 -4.28
CA ALA A 56 0.78 -1.59 -5.30
C ALA A 56 1.54 -1.77 -6.62
N PHE A 57 2.79 -2.21 -6.55
CA PHE A 57 3.62 -2.50 -7.73
C PHE A 57 3.02 -3.63 -8.59
N ASP A 58 2.49 -4.66 -7.95
CA ASP A 58 1.79 -5.78 -8.61
C ASP A 58 0.33 -5.42 -8.99
N GLY A 59 -0.04 -4.16 -8.87
CA GLY A 59 -1.37 -3.68 -9.20
C GLY A 59 -2.41 -3.91 -8.13
N GLY A 60 -2.01 -4.14 -6.89
CA GLY A 60 -2.91 -4.26 -5.75
C GLY A 60 -3.78 -3.03 -5.50
N GLY A 61 -4.76 -3.17 -4.63
CA GLY A 61 -5.76 -2.16 -4.35
C GLY A 61 -5.19 -0.80 -3.92
N LEU A 62 -4.05 -0.80 -3.20
CA LEU A 62 -3.40 0.43 -2.76
C LEU A 62 -2.96 1.34 -3.92
N ALA A 63 -2.62 0.76 -5.09
CA ALA A 63 -2.29 1.54 -6.29
C ALA A 63 -3.46 2.40 -6.78
N ALA A 64 -4.69 2.03 -6.46
CA ALA A 64 -5.90 2.70 -6.93
C ALA A 64 -6.47 3.74 -5.94
N ILE A 65 -5.99 3.77 -4.70
CA ILE A 65 -6.50 4.70 -3.67
C ILE A 65 -6.08 6.13 -3.99
N ARG A 66 -7.00 7.08 -3.83
CA ARG A 66 -6.81 8.50 -4.04
C ARG A 66 -6.96 9.27 -2.74
N THR A 67 -6.36 10.45 -2.67
CA THR A 67 -6.67 11.40 -1.62
C THR A 67 -8.17 11.72 -1.64
N ALA A 68 -8.78 11.77 -0.47
CA ALA A 68 -10.22 11.97 -0.25
C ALA A 68 -11.13 10.78 -0.64
N ASP A 69 -10.58 9.61 -0.99
CA ASP A 69 -11.41 8.40 -1.04
C ASP A 69 -11.97 8.07 0.36
N TRP A 70 -13.20 7.61 0.37
CA TRP A 70 -13.81 7.06 1.58
C TRP A 70 -13.38 5.60 1.74
N ILE A 71 -12.94 5.26 2.95
CA ILE A 71 -12.49 3.91 3.29
C ILE A 71 -13.39 3.34 4.39
N TYR A 72 -13.94 2.18 4.14
CA TYR A 72 -14.57 1.35 5.17
C TYR A 72 -13.53 0.39 5.74
N LEU A 73 -13.41 0.38 7.05
CA LEU A 73 -12.50 -0.49 7.78
C LEU A 73 -13.26 -1.16 8.92
N ASP A 74 -13.31 -2.48 8.92
CA ASP A 74 -13.87 -3.30 9.99
C ASP A 74 -12.82 -4.31 10.46
N LEU A 75 -12.20 -4.02 11.59
CA LEU A 75 -11.15 -4.87 12.15
C LEU A 75 -11.67 -6.20 12.64
N SER A 76 -12.93 -6.25 13.07
CA SER A 76 -13.54 -7.48 13.58
C SER A 76 -13.77 -8.51 12.47
N LYS A 77 -14.00 -8.03 11.26
CA LYS A 77 -14.17 -8.85 10.05
C LYS A 77 -12.94 -8.94 9.17
N GLY A 78 -11.92 -8.13 9.46
CA GLY A 78 -10.75 -7.99 8.57
C GLY A 78 -11.08 -7.35 7.23
N GLU A 79 -12.09 -6.48 7.17
CA GLU A 79 -12.53 -5.84 5.93
C GLU A 79 -11.88 -4.47 5.75
N PHE A 80 -11.31 -4.26 4.57
CA PHE A 80 -10.78 -2.99 4.12
C PHE A 80 -11.27 -2.72 2.70
N GLN A 81 -12.08 -1.68 2.51
CA GLN A 81 -12.74 -1.42 1.24
C GLN A 81 -12.74 0.08 0.90
N VAL A 82 -12.49 0.41 -0.36
CA VAL A 82 -12.77 1.75 -0.88
C VAL A 82 -14.27 1.83 -1.18
N VAL A 83 -14.93 2.84 -0.65
CA VAL A 83 -16.37 3.01 -0.78
C VAL A 83 -16.72 4.33 -1.46
N ALA A 84 -17.83 4.37 -2.19
CA ALA A 84 -18.42 5.57 -2.70
C ALA A 84 -19.62 5.97 -1.85
N GLN A 85 -19.79 7.26 -1.60
CA GLN A 85 -20.99 7.77 -0.97
C GLN A 85 -22.15 7.67 -1.95
N THR A 86 -23.26 7.08 -1.51
CA THR A 86 -24.49 7.03 -2.32
C THR A 86 -25.37 8.22 -2.01
N ASN A 87 -25.94 8.86 -3.04
CA ASN A 87 -26.86 10.00 -2.89
C ASN A 87 -28.17 9.63 -2.20
N ARG A 88 -28.48 8.33 -2.07
CA ARG A 88 -29.70 7.84 -1.40
C ARG A 88 -29.36 7.42 0.03
N HIS A 89 -29.83 8.20 1.00
CA HIS A 89 -29.84 7.84 2.44
C HIS A 89 -28.48 7.80 3.15
N ARG A 90 -27.49 8.60 2.77
CA ARG A 90 -26.16 8.65 3.40
C ARG A 90 -25.50 7.26 3.54
N GLY A 91 -25.80 6.35 2.63
CA GLY A 91 -25.18 5.03 2.58
C GLY A 91 -23.84 5.05 1.84
N TYR A 92 -23.07 4.02 2.06
CA TYR A 92 -21.81 3.78 1.33
C TYR A 92 -21.93 2.50 0.53
N LYS A 93 -21.34 2.48 -0.66
CA LYS A 93 -21.24 1.30 -1.51
C LYS A 93 -19.78 1.00 -1.78
N ALA A 94 -19.36 -0.24 -1.54
CA ALA A 94 -18.02 -0.69 -1.90
C ALA A 94 -17.81 -0.56 -3.42
N LEU A 95 -16.67 0.00 -3.79
CA LEU A 95 -16.25 0.02 -5.19
C LEU A 95 -15.85 -1.38 -5.62
N GLN A 96 -16.33 -1.79 -6.78
CA GLN A 96 -15.99 -3.10 -7.31
C GLN A 96 -14.51 -3.15 -7.75
N PRO A 97 -13.86 -4.31 -7.70
CA PRO A 97 -12.47 -4.45 -8.14
C PRO A 97 -12.22 -3.92 -9.55
N LYS A 98 -13.18 -4.08 -10.46
CA LYS A 98 -13.09 -3.54 -11.84
C LYS A 98 -13.10 -2.00 -11.86
N GLU A 99 -13.87 -1.36 -10.99
CA GLU A 99 -13.92 0.10 -10.90
C GLU A 99 -12.58 0.66 -10.40
N LEU A 100 -11.97 0.00 -9.40
CA LEU A 100 -10.65 0.35 -8.90
C LEU A 100 -9.56 0.08 -9.96
N ALA A 101 -9.61 -1.05 -10.64
CA ALA A 101 -8.65 -1.42 -11.68
C ALA A 101 -8.64 -0.44 -12.85
N ASN A 102 -9.80 0.13 -13.20
CA ASN A 102 -9.96 1.06 -14.31
C ASN A 102 -9.63 2.52 -13.95
N ARG A 103 -9.26 2.82 -12.70
CA ARG A 103 -8.86 4.17 -12.33
C ARG A 103 -7.57 4.58 -13.05
N PRO A 104 -7.54 5.72 -13.76
CA PRO A 104 -6.35 6.18 -14.48
C PRO A 104 -5.16 6.42 -13.56
N ASP A 105 -5.40 6.84 -12.32
CA ASP A 105 -4.36 7.08 -11.33
C ASP A 105 -3.64 5.79 -10.92
N ARG A 106 -4.33 4.65 -10.95
CA ARG A 106 -3.72 3.35 -10.67
C ARG A 106 -2.59 3.06 -11.65
N ARG A 107 -2.88 3.15 -12.96
CA ARG A 107 -1.88 2.91 -14.00
C ARG A 107 -0.72 3.91 -13.94
N LYS A 108 -1.06 5.19 -13.74
CA LYS A 108 -0.05 6.24 -13.58
C LYS A 108 0.88 5.96 -12.40
N ARG A 109 0.34 5.51 -11.27
CA ARG A 109 1.14 5.18 -10.08
C ARG A 109 2.03 3.97 -10.32
N ILE A 110 1.53 2.91 -10.93
CA ILE A 110 2.34 1.72 -11.28
C ILE A 110 3.50 2.11 -12.18
N ASN A 111 3.25 2.86 -13.25
CA ASN A 111 4.30 3.34 -14.15
C ASN A 111 5.34 4.20 -13.41
N GLU A 112 4.90 5.03 -12.46
CA GLU A 112 5.81 5.83 -11.64
C GLU A 112 6.67 4.96 -10.71
N LEU A 113 6.11 3.90 -10.13
CA LEU A 113 6.87 2.93 -9.34
C LEU A 113 7.91 2.20 -10.18
N GLU A 114 7.56 1.79 -11.40
CA GLU A 114 8.50 1.20 -12.35
C GLU A 114 9.63 2.18 -12.68
N ARG A 115 9.31 3.44 -12.97
CA ARG A 115 10.30 4.48 -13.23
C ARG A 115 11.26 4.65 -12.04
N ARG A 116 10.75 4.79 -10.83
CA ARG A 116 11.58 4.92 -9.61
C ARG A 116 12.46 3.71 -9.38
N ARG A 117 11.96 2.52 -9.69
CA ARG A 117 12.73 1.29 -9.60
C ARG A 117 13.96 1.32 -10.50
N HIS A 118 13.89 1.97 -11.67
CA HIS A 118 15.02 2.19 -12.56
C HIS A 118 16.10 3.15 -12.01
N GLU A 119 15.76 3.97 -11.03
CA GLU A 119 16.70 4.86 -10.35
C GLU A 119 17.62 4.12 -9.35
N PHE A 120 17.24 2.90 -8.95
CA PHE A 120 18.10 2.08 -8.09
C PHE A 120 19.35 1.57 -8.83
N LEU A 121 20.40 1.29 -8.04
CA LEU A 121 21.62 0.66 -8.56
C LEU A 121 21.28 -0.64 -9.30
N PRO A 122 21.96 -0.96 -10.42
CA PRO A 122 21.69 -2.16 -11.19
C PRO A 122 21.73 -3.45 -10.37
N SER A 123 22.70 -3.58 -9.46
CA SER A 123 22.81 -4.74 -8.55
C SER A 123 21.61 -4.90 -7.64
N PHE A 124 21.05 -3.78 -7.13
CA PHE A 124 19.86 -3.84 -6.29
C PHE A 124 18.61 -4.19 -7.09
N ARG A 125 18.50 -3.70 -8.34
CA ARG A 125 17.39 -4.10 -9.23
C ARG A 125 17.37 -5.59 -9.49
N VAL A 126 18.54 -6.22 -9.71
CA VAL A 126 18.61 -7.67 -9.87
C VAL A 126 18.05 -8.41 -8.65
N VAL A 127 18.34 -7.91 -7.44
CA VAL A 127 17.76 -8.47 -6.21
C VAL A 127 16.25 -8.30 -6.20
N LEU A 128 15.73 -7.11 -6.50
CA LEU A 128 14.28 -6.85 -6.54
C LEU A 128 13.55 -7.72 -7.57
N ASP A 129 14.19 -8.03 -8.71
CA ASP A 129 13.63 -8.88 -9.75
C ASP A 129 13.49 -10.35 -9.31
N GLN A 130 14.29 -10.75 -8.32
CA GLN A 130 14.28 -12.10 -7.76
C GLN A 130 13.36 -12.24 -6.54
N LEU A 131 12.89 -11.14 -5.97
CA LEU A 131 12.01 -11.22 -4.80
C LEU A 131 10.59 -11.62 -5.19
N SER A 132 10.01 -12.51 -4.40
CA SER A 132 8.57 -12.75 -4.38
C SER A 132 7.86 -11.61 -3.64
N ASN A 133 6.52 -11.55 -3.77
CA ASN A 133 5.72 -10.59 -3.03
C ASN A 133 5.51 -11.03 -1.57
N ALA A 134 4.92 -10.16 -0.76
CA ALA A 134 4.66 -10.45 0.66
C ALA A 134 3.63 -11.57 0.86
N GLU A 135 2.78 -11.86 -0.14
CA GLU A 135 1.77 -12.92 -0.08
C GLU A 135 2.39 -14.32 -0.08
N THR A 136 3.45 -14.51 -0.86
CA THR A 136 4.17 -15.80 -0.99
C THR A 136 5.39 -15.90 -0.09
N GLY A 137 5.64 -14.87 0.72
CA GLY A 137 6.85 -14.76 1.54
C GLY A 137 8.00 -14.12 0.77
N VAL A 138 8.61 -13.11 1.36
CA VAL A 138 9.70 -12.33 0.74
C VAL A 138 10.97 -13.16 0.68
N SER A 139 11.15 -13.93 -0.36
CA SER A 139 12.33 -14.76 -0.60
C SER A 139 12.77 -14.67 -2.06
N PRO A 140 14.03 -14.95 -2.37
CA PRO A 140 14.43 -15.09 -3.76
C PRO A 140 13.61 -16.20 -4.42
N THR A 141 13.02 -15.89 -5.58
CA THR A 141 12.36 -16.90 -6.38
C THR A 141 13.43 -17.85 -6.93
N ALA A 142 13.34 -19.14 -6.62
CA ALA A 142 14.17 -20.12 -7.29
C ALA A 142 13.87 -20.03 -8.80
N LYS A 143 14.91 -19.81 -9.61
CA LYS A 143 14.75 -20.05 -11.05
C LYS A 143 14.45 -21.55 -11.18
N ALA A 144 13.29 -21.87 -11.73
CA ALA A 144 13.07 -23.20 -12.25
C ALA A 144 14.06 -23.37 -13.42
N ASP A 145 15.04 -24.23 -13.25
CA ASP A 145 15.94 -24.68 -14.31
C ASP A 145 15.16 -25.45 -15.36
#